data_e4f03ac57b0f3db417c992ec95ff5b22
#
_entry.id   e4f03ac57b0f3db417c992ec95ff5b22
#
_cell.length_a   1.000
_cell.length_b   1.000
_cell.length_c   1.000
_cell.angle_alpha   90.00
_cell.angle_beta   90.00
_cell.angle_gamma   90.00
#
_symmetry.space_group_name_H-M   'P 1'
#
loop_
_entity.id
_entity.type
_entity.pdbx_description
1 polymer ?
#
loop_
_entity_poly.entity_id
_entity_poly.type
_entity_poly.pdbx_seq_one_letter_code
_entity_poly.pdbx_strand_id
1 'polypeptide(L)'
;MRDSAAIEVLTLTDGGQTAEAIAERLTGFLSQARRSLDIALYDVRLPGAVGDSVAGALKDAAARGIQVRLLYNTDSPHRLPVPPPPSTRPELIEALPFPTRDVPGEPDLMHHKYVVRDEASVWTGSTNWTTDAWQRQENVLLTVDSAGIAAAYKANFEELWERRSVEHSGHRDAEPVTVDDATVRAWFCPGRGRRLAHRIAEAIGRAQKVRIASPVITSAPILATLAQRASDGDADVAGVVDATQVAQVFRQWHDNGNAEWKVPLLARAVGGGRFTGKRSTPYAPGALHDYMHAKVTVADDTVFVGSFNLSRSGEANAENVLEVENAALAARLAAYIDAIRARFPELPSFAGRIAP
;
A
#
# COMPACT_ATOMS: atom_id res chain seq x y z
N MET A 1 9.95 -31.73 -1.66
CA MET A 1 9.16 -30.47 -1.63
C MET A 1 10.12 -29.41 -1.14
N ARG A 2 10.33 -28.30 -1.86
CA ARG A 2 11.05 -27.16 -1.29
C ARG A 2 10.07 -26.56 -0.30
N ASP A 3 10.42 -26.46 0.98
CA ASP A 3 9.68 -25.63 1.93
C ASP A 3 9.71 -24.20 1.35
N SER A 4 8.58 -23.73 0.85
CA SER A 4 8.46 -22.32 0.50
C SER A 4 8.42 -21.54 1.81
N ALA A 5 9.19 -20.45 1.88
CA ALA A 5 9.13 -19.56 3.05
C ALA A 5 7.68 -19.11 3.28
N ALA A 6 7.23 -19.11 4.54
CA ALA A 6 5.87 -18.71 4.88
C ALA A 6 5.60 -17.22 4.57
N ILE A 7 6.64 -16.40 4.38
CA ILE A 7 6.56 -15.02 3.90
C ILE A 7 7.33 -14.91 2.59
N GLU A 8 6.62 -14.75 1.50
CA GLU A 8 7.21 -14.44 0.19
C GLU A 8 7.02 -12.97 -0.16
N VAL A 9 8.08 -12.36 -0.71
CA VAL A 9 8.05 -10.94 -1.13
C VAL A 9 8.37 -10.86 -2.61
N LEU A 10 7.56 -10.09 -3.33
CA LEU A 10 7.79 -9.70 -4.71
C LEU A 10 7.88 -8.18 -4.80
N THR A 11 9.00 -7.68 -5.28
CA THR A 11 9.23 -6.25 -5.50
C THR A 11 9.07 -5.94 -6.98
N LEU A 12 8.28 -4.91 -7.30
CA LEU A 12 8.04 -4.44 -8.66
C LEU A 12 8.77 -3.13 -8.91
N THR A 13 9.25 -2.97 -10.13
CA THR A 13 9.85 -1.71 -10.60
C THR A 13 9.28 -1.33 -11.96
N ASP A 14 9.24 -0.05 -12.29
CA ASP A 14 8.79 0.43 -13.59
C ASP A 14 9.59 -0.23 -14.72
N GLY A 15 8.88 -1.01 -15.55
CA GLY A 15 9.45 -1.76 -16.67
C GLY A 15 10.27 -3.00 -16.27
N GLY A 16 10.33 -3.37 -14.99
CA GLY A 16 11.10 -4.52 -14.52
C GLY A 16 10.38 -5.88 -14.64
N GLN A 17 9.08 -5.86 -14.88
CA GLN A 17 8.24 -7.05 -15.05
C GLN A 17 7.07 -6.73 -16.00
N THR A 18 6.40 -7.77 -16.50
CA THR A 18 5.19 -7.64 -17.30
C THR A 18 3.94 -7.84 -16.48
N ALA A 19 2.80 -7.34 -16.95
CA ALA A 19 1.51 -7.55 -16.28
C ALA A 19 1.11 -9.02 -16.30
N GLU A 20 1.47 -9.76 -17.36
CA GLU A 20 1.23 -11.19 -17.51
C GLU A 20 1.96 -12.00 -16.43
N ALA A 21 3.22 -11.65 -16.12
CA ALA A 21 4.00 -12.32 -15.07
C ALA A 21 3.36 -12.14 -13.68
N ILE A 22 2.77 -10.97 -13.41
CA ILE A 22 2.04 -10.73 -12.16
C ILE A 22 0.70 -11.48 -12.16
N ALA A 23 -0.02 -11.50 -13.30
CA ALA A 23 -1.25 -12.26 -13.46
C ALA A 23 -1.00 -13.77 -13.22
N GLU A 24 0.07 -14.33 -13.75
CA GLU A 24 0.44 -15.73 -13.54
C GLU A 24 0.65 -16.04 -12.05
N ARG A 25 1.38 -15.19 -11.32
CA ARG A 25 1.58 -15.37 -9.87
C ARG A 25 0.27 -15.29 -9.10
N LEU A 26 -0.56 -14.29 -9.41
CA LEU A 26 -1.85 -14.11 -8.76
C LEU A 26 -2.78 -15.30 -9.07
N THR A 27 -2.93 -15.70 -10.32
CA THR A 27 -3.77 -16.84 -10.70
C THR A 27 -3.26 -18.14 -10.10
N GLY A 28 -1.93 -18.32 -9.98
CA GLY A 28 -1.30 -19.41 -9.25
C GLY A 28 -1.71 -19.42 -7.77
N PHE A 29 -1.75 -18.25 -7.12
CA PHE A 29 -2.24 -18.13 -5.75
C PHE A 29 -3.74 -18.44 -5.65
N LEU A 30 -4.57 -17.89 -6.53
CA LEU A 30 -6.03 -18.10 -6.53
C LEU A 30 -6.42 -19.55 -6.82
N SER A 31 -5.73 -20.22 -7.74
CA SER A 31 -6.03 -21.61 -8.14
C SER A 31 -5.82 -22.64 -7.03
N GLN A 32 -5.00 -22.33 -6.05
CA GLN A 32 -4.76 -23.17 -4.87
C GLN A 32 -5.92 -23.16 -3.86
N ALA A 33 -6.91 -22.27 -4.02
CA ALA A 33 -8.06 -22.20 -3.14
C ALA A 33 -8.85 -23.53 -3.14
N ARG A 34 -9.24 -23.97 -1.94
CA ARG A 34 -10.00 -25.18 -1.69
C ARG A 34 -11.33 -24.93 -1.00
N ARG A 35 -11.49 -23.79 -0.30
CA ARG A 35 -12.68 -23.44 0.48
C ARG A 35 -13.19 -22.04 0.17
N SER A 36 -12.32 -21.03 0.23
CA SER A 36 -12.76 -19.65 0.13
C SER A 36 -11.71 -18.70 -0.44
N LEU A 37 -12.19 -17.63 -1.06
CA LEU A 37 -11.44 -16.44 -1.46
C LEU A 37 -12.22 -15.19 -1.03
N ASP A 38 -11.70 -14.45 -0.07
CA ASP A 38 -12.24 -13.15 0.34
C ASP A 38 -11.31 -12.05 -0.16
N ILE A 39 -11.83 -11.19 -1.02
CA ILE A 39 -11.06 -10.26 -1.83
C ILE A 39 -11.50 -8.84 -1.53
N ALA A 40 -10.59 -7.94 -1.19
CA ALA A 40 -10.87 -6.51 -1.00
C ALA A 40 -9.93 -5.66 -1.86
N LEU A 41 -10.50 -4.90 -2.80
CA LEU A 41 -9.76 -4.17 -3.84
C LEU A 41 -10.24 -2.73 -4.00
N TYR A 42 -9.27 -1.82 -3.97
CA TYR A 42 -9.52 -0.41 -4.23
C TYR A 42 -9.77 -0.14 -5.71
N ASP A 43 -8.85 -0.57 -6.57
CA ASP A 43 -8.89 -0.27 -8.01
C ASP A 43 -8.64 -1.54 -8.82
N VAL A 44 -9.55 -1.84 -9.73
CA VAL A 44 -9.53 -3.04 -10.59
C VAL A 44 -9.78 -2.64 -12.03
N ARG A 45 -8.72 -2.69 -12.84
CA ARG A 45 -8.78 -2.46 -14.27
C ARG A 45 -7.70 -3.27 -14.99
N LEU A 46 -8.05 -4.46 -15.40
CA LEU A 46 -7.20 -5.40 -16.13
C LEU A 46 -7.84 -5.70 -17.49
N PRO A 47 -7.53 -4.92 -18.53
CA PRO A 47 -8.08 -5.15 -19.87
C PRO A 47 -7.41 -6.33 -20.59
N GLY A 48 -8.12 -6.93 -21.54
CA GLY A 48 -7.59 -7.94 -22.46
C GLY A 48 -7.17 -9.24 -21.77
N ALA A 49 -6.20 -9.94 -22.33
CA ALA A 49 -5.79 -11.29 -21.90
C ALA A 49 -5.39 -11.37 -20.41
N VAL A 50 -4.80 -10.31 -19.86
CA VAL A 50 -4.44 -10.24 -18.43
C VAL A 50 -5.70 -10.28 -17.55
N GLY A 51 -6.70 -9.47 -17.90
CA GLY A 51 -7.99 -9.45 -17.19
C GLY A 51 -8.76 -10.74 -17.36
N ASP A 52 -8.78 -11.29 -18.60
CA ASP A 52 -9.44 -12.56 -18.89
C ASP A 52 -8.84 -13.71 -18.08
N SER A 53 -7.52 -13.75 -17.92
CA SER A 53 -6.81 -14.75 -17.11
C SER A 53 -7.21 -14.68 -15.65
N VAL A 54 -7.20 -13.48 -15.04
CA VAL A 54 -7.56 -13.30 -13.62
C VAL A 54 -9.05 -13.57 -13.38
N ALA A 55 -9.93 -13.02 -14.23
CA ALA A 55 -11.37 -13.28 -14.16
C ALA A 55 -11.68 -14.77 -14.37
N GLY A 56 -10.97 -15.43 -15.30
CA GLY A 56 -11.06 -16.87 -15.52
C GLY A 56 -10.74 -17.67 -14.25
N ALA A 57 -9.61 -17.39 -13.61
CA ALA A 57 -9.23 -18.07 -12.37
C ALA A 57 -10.25 -17.90 -11.24
N LEU A 58 -10.88 -16.73 -11.11
CA LEU A 58 -11.95 -16.49 -10.13
C LEU A 58 -13.24 -17.25 -10.48
N LYS A 59 -13.64 -17.25 -11.75
CA LYS A 59 -14.79 -17.99 -12.25
C LYS A 59 -14.59 -19.50 -12.09
N ASP A 60 -13.41 -20.00 -12.38
CA ASP A 60 -13.05 -21.42 -12.20
C ASP A 60 -13.07 -21.81 -10.72
N ALA A 61 -12.60 -20.94 -9.81
CA ALA A 61 -12.73 -21.16 -8.38
C ALA A 61 -14.21 -21.29 -7.96
N ALA A 62 -15.05 -20.36 -8.38
CA ALA A 62 -16.49 -20.41 -8.10
C ALA A 62 -17.15 -21.66 -8.70
N ALA A 63 -16.81 -22.06 -9.93
CA ALA A 63 -17.31 -23.27 -10.59
C ALA A 63 -16.90 -24.56 -9.86
N ARG A 64 -15.76 -24.57 -9.17
CA ARG A 64 -15.33 -25.67 -8.29
C ARG A 64 -16.05 -25.69 -6.94
N GLY A 65 -16.97 -24.76 -6.68
CA GLY A 65 -17.69 -24.66 -5.40
C GLY A 65 -16.91 -23.90 -4.31
N ILE A 66 -15.83 -23.21 -4.66
CA ILE A 66 -15.10 -22.34 -3.73
C ILE A 66 -15.96 -21.10 -3.45
N GLN A 67 -16.10 -20.74 -2.17
CA GLN A 67 -16.78 -19.51 -1.78
C GLN A 67 -15.93 -18.29 -2.17
N VAL A 68 -16.30 -17.60 -3.23
CA VAL A 68 -15.63 -16.37 -3.66
C VAL A 68 -16.49 -15.17 -3.28
N ARG A 69 -15.88 -14.17 -2.61
CA ARG A 69 -16.52 -12.87 -2.29
C ARG A 69 -15.58 -11.73 -2.61
N LEU A 70 -16.11 -10.66 -3.17
CA LEU A 70 -15.31 -9.49 -3.54
C LEU A 70 -15.92 -8.20 -3.05
N LEU A 71 -15.10 -7.41 -2.31
CA LEU A 71 -15.36 -6.02 -1.96
C LEU A 71 -14.59 -5.11 -2.90
N TYR A 72 -15.22 -4.06 -3.38
CA TYR A 72 -14.57 -3.05 -4.20
C TYR A 72 -14.98 -1.64 -3.78
N ASN A 73 -14.05 -0.69 -3.94
CA ASN A 73 -14.34 0.72 -3.65
C ASN A 73 -15.18 1.33 -4.77
N THR A 74 -16.24 2.04 -4.41
CA THR A 74 -16.96 2.90 -5.35
C THR A 74 -16.52 4.34 -5.15
N ASP A 75 -16.36 5.06 -6.28
CA ASP A 75 -15.91 6.43 -6.27
C ASP A 75 -17.00 7.39 -5.76
N SER A 76 -16.55 8.48 -5.13
CA SER A 76 -17.42 9.58 -4.78
C SER A 76 -17.33 10.69 -5.84
N PRO A 77 -18.46 11.11 -6.43
CA PRO A 77 -18.45 12.16 -7.43
C PRO A 77 -18.02 13.55 -6.91
N HIS A 78 -17.88 13.69 -5.59
CA HIS A 78 -17.57 14.97 -4.94
C HIS A 78 -16.11 15.11 -4.50
N ARG A 79 -15.26 14.10 -4.70
CA ARG A 79 -13.86 14.16 -4.27
C ARG A 79 -12.93 14.76 -5.33
N LEU A 80 -11.99 15.57 -4.84
CA LEU A 80 -10.81 15.93 -5.62
C LEU A 80 -10.01 14.67 -5.95
N PRO A 81 -9.44 14.56 -7.17
CA PRO A 81 -8.71 13.37 -7.63
C PRO A 81 -7.31 13.25 -7.03
N VAL A 82 -7.20 13.26 -5.69
CA VAL A 82 -5.93 13.08 -4.98
C VAL A 82 -6.17 12.22 -3.74
N PRO A 83 -5.78 10.96 -3.76
CA PRO A 83 -5.23 10.21 -4.88
C PRO A 83 -6.20 10.13 -6.07
N PRO A 84 -5.71 9.74 -7.28
CA PRO A 84 -6.60 9.56 -8.42
C PRO A 84 -7.74 8.61 -8.07
N PRO A 85 -8.97 8.85 -8.58
CA PRO A 85 -10.08 7.94 -8.36
C PRO A 85 -9.78 6.57 -8.97
N PRO A 86 -10.38 5.49 -8.45
CA PRO A 86 -10.25 4.17 -9.03
C PRO A 86 -10.79 4.16 -10.47
N SER A 87 -10.14 3.39 -11.33
CA SER A 87 -10.60 3.17 -12.71
C SER A 87 -11.51 1.94 -12.84
N THR A 88 -11.94 1.41 -11.72
CA THR A 88 -12.85 0.28 -11.62
C THR A 88 -14.19 0.58 -12.31
N ARG A 89 -14.68 -0.41 -13.05
CA ARG A 89 -16.03 -0.39 -13.64
C ARG A 89 -16.92 -1.32 -12.86
N PRO A 90 -17.83 -0.79 -12.03
CA PRO A 90 -18.72 -1.60 -11.17
C PRO A 90 -19.50 -2.67 -11.94
N GLU A 91 -20.01 -2.32 -13.13
CA GLU A 91 -20.79 -3.24 -13.98
C GLU A 91 -20.02 -4.50 -14.40
N LEU A 92 -18.69 -4.41 -14.53
CA LEU A 92 -17.86 -5.57 -14.86
C LEU A 92 -17.62 -6.48 -13.65
N ILE A 93 -17.56 -5.90 -12.46
CA ILE A 93 -17.41 -6.66 -11.21
C ILE A 93 -18.74 -7.32 -10.84
N GLU A 94 -19.84 -6.59 -10.94
CA GLU A 94 -21.19 -7.09 -10.61
C GLU A 94 -21.66 -8.19 -11.58
N ALA A 95 -21.09 -8.26 -12.79
CA ALA A 95 -21.32 -9.34 -13.74
C ALA A 95 -20.59 -10.65 -13.41
N LEU A 96 -19.74 -10.68 -12.36
CA LEU A 96 -19.05 -11.91 -11.93
C LEU A 96 -20.03 -12.89 -11.26
N PRO A 97 -19.83 -14.22 -11.43
CA PRO A 97 -20.79 -15.24 -10.98
C PRO A 97 -20.67 -15.58 -9.47
N PHE A 98 -20.31 -14.62 -8.64
CA PHE A 98 -20.19 -14.77 -7.20
C PHE A 98 -20.52 -13.45 -6.50
N PRO A 99 -20.81 -13.46 -5.18
CA PRO A 99 -21.19 -12.28 -4.44
C PRO A 99 -20.12 -11.17 -4.48
N THR A 100 -20.55 -9.98 -4.88
CA THR A 100 -19.75 -8.75 -4.87
C THR A 100 -20.47 -7.68 -4.04
N ARG A 101 -19.74 -6.79 -3.38
CA ARG A 101 -20.28 -5.66 -2.64
C ARG A 101 -19.42 -4.44 -2.86
N ASP A 102 -20.06 -3.33 -3.16
CA ASP A 102 -19.42 -2.02 -3.18
C ASP A 102 -19.26 -1.48 -1.75
N VAL A 103 -18.17 -0.76 -1.54
CA VAL A 103 -17.93 0.02 -0.33
C VAL A 103 -17.77 1.48 -0.76
N PRO A 104 -18.70 2.37 -0.34
CA PRO A 104 -18.61 3.79 -0.70
C PRO A 104 -17.31 4.42 -0.21
N GLY A 105 -16.63 5.10 -1.11
CA GLY A 105 -15.38 5.83 -0.83
C GLY A 105 -15.61 7.18 -0.15
N GLU A 106 -16.57 7.28 0.76
CA GLU A 106 -16.95 8.48 1.50
C GLU A 106 -17.14 8.19 3.00
N PRO A 107 -16.63 9.06 3.88
CA PRO A 107 -15.75 10.21 3.62
C PRO A 107 -14.33 9.79 3.21
N ASP A 108 -13.95 8.53 3.40
CA ASP A 108 -12.62 7.96 3.17
C ASP A 108 -12.68 6.68 2.34
N LEU A 109 -11.57 6.32 1.66
CA LEU A 109 -11.50 5.26 0.66
C LEU A 109 -11.40 3.87 1.30
N MET A 110 -12.03 2.86 0.69
CA MET A 110 -11.69 1.46 0.90
C MET A 110 -10.45 1.14 0.04
N HIS A 111 -9.26 1.38 0.60
CA HIS A 111 -8.00 1.38 -0.15
C HIS A 111 -7.21 0.06 -0.03
N HIS A 112 -7.87 -1.03 0.33
CA HIS A 112 -7.28 -2.36 0.42
C HIS A 112 -6.88 -2.95 -0.94
N LYS A 113 -5.92 -3.88 -0.91
CA LYS A 113 -5.48 -4.70 -2.03
C LYS A 113 -5.05 -6.07 -1.51
N TYR A 114 -6.02 -6.86 -1.00
CA TYR A 114 -5.70 -8.17 -0.46
C TYR A 114 -6.68 -9.27 -0.86
N VAL A 115 -6.19 -10.48 -0.78
CA VAL A 115 -6.97 -11.71 -0.89
C VAL A 115 -6.66 -12.57 0.33
N VAL A 116 -7.70 -13.04 1.01
CA VAL A 116 -7.60 -14.11 2.02
C VAL A 116 -8.01 -15.42 1.36
N ARG A 117 -7.11 -16.39 1.31
CA ARG A 117 -7.35 -17.73 0.75
C ARG A 117 -7.48 -18.74 1.89
N ASP A 118 -8.62 -19.44 1.91
CA ASP A 118 -8.89 -20.59 2.81
C ASP A 118 -8.72 -20.30 4.31
N GLU A 119 -8.72 -19.01 4.71
CA GLU A 119 -8.38 -18.57 6.08
C GLU A 119 -7.00 -19.06 6.53
N ALA A 120 -6.10 -19.28 5.60
CA ALA A 120 -4.76 -19.82 5.82
C ALA A 120 -3.65 -18.98 5.21
N SER A 121 -3.92 -18.31 4.10
CA SER A 121 -2.93 -17.51 3.37
C SER A 121 -3.48 -16.14 3.01
N VAL A 122 -2.60 -15.14 2.95
CA VAL A 122 -2.94 -13.77 2.54
C VAL A 122 -2.02 -13.34 1.40
N TRP A 123 -2.60 -12.82 0.32
CA TRP A 123 -1.93 -12.02 -0.69
C TRP A 123 -2.23 -10.56 -0.41
N THR A 124 -1.21 -9.72 -0.25
CA THR A 124 -1.40 -8.31 0.10
C THR A 124 -0.23 -7.44 -0.40
N GLY A 125 -0.33 -6.13 -0.23
CA GLY A 125 0.73 -5.19 -0.58
C GLY A 125 0.21 -3.85 -1.08
N SER A 126 1.04 -3.17 -1.86
CA SER A 126 0.73 -1.82 -2.34
C SER A 126 0.04 -1.77 -3.71
N THR A 127 -0.02 -2.90 -4.42
CA THR A 127 -0.34 -2.98 -5.85
C THR A 127 -1.84 -3.03 -6.12
N ASN A 128 -2.39 -2.04 -6.80
CA ASN A 128 -3.73 -2.11 -7.39
C ASN A 128 -3.79 -3.22 -8.46
N TRP A 129 -4.98 -3.73 -8.74
CA TRP A 129 -5.19 -4.68 -9.82
C TRP A 129 -5.42 -3.94 -11.14
N THR A 130 -4.40 -3.21 -11.57
CA THR A 130 -4.39 -2.48 -12.84
C THR A 130 -3.12 -2.81 -13.63
N THR A 131 -3.20 -2.79 -14.96
CA THR A 131 -2.05 -3.08 -15.81
C THR A 131 -0.88 -2.15 -15.51
N ASP A 132 -1.16 -0.85 -15.33
CA ASP A 132 -0.13 0.13 -15.01
C ASP A 132 0.56 -0.17 -13.68
N ALA A 133 -0.22 -0.52 -12.63
CA ALA A 133 0.34 -0.87 -11.33
C ALA A 133 1.26 -2.10 -11.38
N TRP A 134 0.98 -3.02 -12.30
CA TRP A 134 1.73 -4.27 -12.43
C TRP A 134 3.00 -4.13 -13.26
N GLN A 135 3.08 -3.19 -14.19
CA GLN A 135 4.23 -3.08 -15.10
C GLN A 135 4.96 -1.73 -15.10
N ARG A 136 4.34 -0.66 -14.56
CA ARG A 136 4.87 0.70 -14.66
C ARG A 136 5.08 1.40 -13.32
N GLN A 137 4.79 0.74 -12.20
CA GLN A 137 4.94 1.31 -10.86
C GLN A 137 5.95 0.53 -10.03
N GLU A 138 6.61 1.23 -9.12
CA GLU A 138 7.30 0.61 -8.00
C GLU A 138 6.26 0.17 -6.97
N ASN A 139 6.24 -1.11 -6.65
CA ASN A 139 5.29 -1.71 -5.71
C ASN A 139 5.93 -2.87 -4.93
N VAL A 140 5.29 -3.28 -3.84
CA VAL A 140 5.65 -4.48 -3.09
C VAL A 140 4.41 -5.33 -2.87
N LEU A 141 4.54 -6.62 -3.13
CA LEU A 141 3.55 -7.66 -2.88
C LEU A 141 4.11 -8.66 -1.86
N LEU A 142 3.25 -9.16 -1.01
CA LEU A 142 3.56 -10.23 -0.07
C LEU A 142 2.54 -11.34 -0.18
N THR A 143 3.03 -12.57 -0.03
CA THR A 143 2.20 -13.72 0.30
C THR A 143 2.61 -14.18 1.69
N VAL A 144 1.65 -14.37 2.59
CA VAL A 144 1.89 -14.83 3.95
C VAL A 144 1.04 -16.06 4.22
N ASP A 145 1.68 -17.19 4.43
CA ASP A 145 1.05 -18.45 4.82
C ASP A 145 1.02 -18.53 6.35
N SER A 146 -0.08 -18.05 6.93
CA SER A 146 -0.31 -18.02 8.37
C SER A 146 -1.79 -17.92 8.68
N ALA A 147 -2.34 -18.90 9.38
CA ALA A 147 -3.73 -18.87 9.81
C ALA A 147 -4.04 -17.69 10.75
N GLY A 148 -3.09 -17.28 11.60
CA GLY A 148 -3.26 -16.14 12.50
C GLY A 148 -3.36 -14.81 11.75
N ILE A 149 -2.49 -14.59 10.74
CA ILE A 149 -2.56 -13.41 9.87
C ILE A 149 -3.82 -13.46 9.00
N ALA A 150 -4.14 -14.62 8.41
CA ALA A 150 -5.35 -14.80 7.61
C ALA A 150 -6.62 -14.51 8.43
N ALA A 151 -6.70 -14.94 9.69
CA ALA A 151 -7.80 -14.65 10.59
C ALA A 151 -7.96 -13.13 10.86
N ALA A 152 -6.87 -12.40 11.02
CA ALA A 152 -6.90 -10.94 11.21
C ALA A 152 -7.45 -10.23 9.95
N TYR A 153 -6.99 -10.62 8.76
CA TYR A 153 -7.49 -10.09 7.48
C TYR A 153 -8.95 -10.46 7.23
N LYS A 154 -9.32 -11.71 7.53
CA LYS A 154 -10.71 -12.19 7.46
C LYS A 154 -11.63 -11.36 8.35
N ALA A 155 -11.23 -11.10 9.59
CA ALA A 155 -12.01 -10.29 10.51
C ALA A 155 -12.25 -8.86 9.98
N ASN A 156 -11.23 -8.23 9.39
CA ASN A 156 -11.36 -6.93 8.73
C ASN A 156 -12.26 -7.01 7.49
N PHE A 157 -12.14 -8.06 6.70
CA PHE A 157 -13.02 -8.30 5.56
C PHE A 157 -14.49 -8.37 5.99
N GLU A 158 -14.81 -9.11 7.06
CA GLU A 158 -16.19 -9.24 7.56
C GLU A 158 -16.74 -7.91 8.08
N GLU A 159 -15.94 -7.08 8.76
CA GLU A 159 -16.36 -5.73 9.17
C GLU A 159 -16.84 -4.91 7.96
N LEU A 160 -16.08 -4.92 6.86
CA LEU A 160 -16.41 -4.21 5.63
C LEU A 160 -17.56 -4.88 4.87
N TRP A 161 -17.58 -6.23 4.85
CA TRP A 161 -18.62 -6.99 4.16
C TRP A 161 -20.00 -6.77 4.76
N GLU A 162 -20.10 -6.74 6.08
CA GLU A 162 -21.35 -6.55 6.79
C GLU A 162 -21.84 -5.11 6.75
N ARG A 163 -20.92 -4.16 6.96
CA ARG A 163 -21.28 -2.76 7.17
C ARG A 163 -21.20 -1.89 5.93
N ARG A 164 -20.40 -2.27 4.94
CA ARG A 164 -20.12 -1.46 3.74
C ARG A 164 -19.70 -0.02 4.09
N SER A 165 -18.95 0.15 5.15
CA SER A 165 -18.53 1.43 5.69
C SER A 165 -17.07 1.39 6.09
N VAL A 166 -16.28 2.29 5.51
CA VAL A 166 -14.87 2.48 5.85
C VAL A 166 -14.72 2.90 7.31
N GLU A 167 -15.49 3.90 7.75
CA GLU A 167 -15.42 4.48 9.09
C GLU A 167 -15.58 3.44 10.21
N HIS A 168 -16.38 2.41 9.96
CA HIS A 168 -16.68 1.36 10.94
C HIS A 168 -15.81 0.11 10.78
N SER A 169 -14.64 0.23 10.16
CA SER A 169 -13.70 -0.88 9.95
C SER A 169 -12.34 -0.66 10.61
N GLY A 170 -11.55 -1.74 10.74
CA GLY A 170 -10.18 -1.70 11.24
C GLY A 170 -10.07 -1.47 12.74
N HIS A 171 -11.10 -1.75 13.53
CA HIS A 171 -11.10 -1.53 14.98
C HIS A 171 -10.47 -2.67 15.77
N ARG A 172 -10.43 -3.87 15.22
CA ARG A 172 -9.85 -5.03 15.90
C ARG A 172 -8.35 -4.88 16.05
N ASP A 173 -7.84 -5.19 17.23
CA ASP A 173 -6.42 -5.24 17.51
C ASP A 173 -5.93 -6.68 17.29
N ALA A 174 -5.18 -6.90 16.22
CA ALA A 174 -4.58 -8.19 15.98
C ALA A 174 -3.33 -8.35 16.84
N GLU A 175 -3.26 -9.46 17.57
CA GLU A 175 -2.05 -9.84 18.30
C GLU A 175 -0.93 -10.20 17.31
N PRO A 176 0.34 -9.92 17.68
CA PRO A 176 1.48 -10.43 16.91
C PRO A 176 1.49 -11.96 16.91
N VAL A 177 1.88 -12.54 15.77
CA VAL A 177 2.04 -13.98 15.60
C VAL A 177 3.44 -14.30 15.07
N THR A 178 3.96 -15.47 15.43
CA THR A 178 5.21 -15.97 14.86
C THR A 178 4.91 -16.65 13.52
N VAL A 179 5.64 -16.27 12.49
CA VAL A 179 5.57 -16.85 11.15
C VAL A 179 7.03 -17.17 10.73
N ASP A 180 7.40 -18.43 10.70
CA ASP A 180 8.79 -18.90 10.61
C ASP A 180 9.67 -18.24 11.68
N ASP A 181 10.69 -17.49 11.27
CA ASP A 181 11.60 -16.73 12.14
C ASP A 181 11.21 -15.26 12.33
N ALA A 182 10.02 -14.87 11.86
CA ALA A 182 9.53 -13.50 11.94
C ALA A 182 8.42 -13.34 12.99
N THR A 183 8.37 -12.18 13.64
CA THR A 183 7.18 -11.72 14.37
C THR A 183 6.37 -10.81 13.46
N VAL A 184 5.10 -11.15 13.23
CA VAL A 184 4.23 -10.46 12.29
C VAL A 184 2.96 -9.96 12.99
N ARG A 185 2.62 -8.70 12.79
CA ARG A 185 1.37 -8.08 13.26
C ARG A 185 0.63 -7.42 12.11
N ALA A 186 -0.66 -7.69 11.99
CA ALA A 186 -1.53 -6.98 11.06
C ALA A 186 -2.15 -5.74 11.70
N TRP A 187 -2.11 -4.61 10.98
CA TRP A 187 -2.75 -3.35 11.34
C TRP A 187 -3.81 -3.00 10.32
N PHE A 188 -4.93 -2.47 10.78
CA PHE A 188 -6.00 -1.99 9.90
C PHE A 188 -6.43 -0.57 10.27
N CYS A 189 -6.61 0.27 9.25
CA CYS A 189 -7.19 1.60 9.36
C CYS A 189 -8.66 1.57 8.88
N PRO A 190 -9.47 2.58 9.24
CA PRO A 190 -9.15 3.76 10.05
C PRO A 190 -9.13 3.50 11.55
N GLY A 191 -9.79 2.45 12.06
CA GLY A 191 -9.97 2.23 13.50
C GLY A 191 -8.65 2.28 14.29
N ARG A 192 -7.55 1.82 13.68
CA ARG A 192 -6.20 1.84 14.26
C ARG A 192 -5.23 2.78 13.54
N GLY A 193 -5.69 3.57 12.57
CA GLY A 193 -4.81 4.35 11.68
C GLY A 193 -3.90 5.35 12.41
N ARG A 194 -4.43 6.11 13.36
CA ARG A 194 -3.63 7.03 14.18
C ARG A 194 -2.58 6.29 15.01
N ARG A 195 -2.95 5.15 15.57
CA ARG A 195 -2.06 4.33 16.39
C ARG A 195 -0.94 3.72 15.56
N LEU A 196 -1.26 3.26 14.35
CA LEU A 196 -0.27 2.80 13.38
C LEU A 196 0.71 3.92 12.99
N ALA A 197 0.22 5.12 12.70
CA ALA A 197 1.09 6.25 12.37
C ALA A 197 2.08 6.59 13.50
N HIS A 198 1.62 6.54 14.76
CA HIS A 198 2.50 6.71 15.93
C HIS A 198 3.47 5.54 16.10
N ARG A 199 3.05 4.30 15.85
CA ARG A 199 3.92 3.12 15.91
C ARG A 199 5.04 3.19 14.88
N ILE A 200 4.73 3.61 13.64
CA ILE A 200 5.74 3.84 12.60
C ILE A 200 6.69 4.96 13.02
N ALA A 201 6.17 6.09 13.52
CA ALA A 201 6.97 7.20 14.00
C ALA A 201 7.91 6.78 15.15
N GLU A 202 7.44 5.97 16.09
CA GLU A 202 8.23 5.43 17.19
C GLU A 202 9.38 4.53 16.67
N ALA A 203 9.09 3.64 15.71
CA ALA A 203 10.12 2.80 15.12
C ALA A 203 11.20 3.64 14.40
N ILE A 204 10.79 4.63 13.61
CA ILE A 204 11.71 5.58 12.95
C ILE A 204 12.54 6.35 13.98
N GLY A 205 11.91 6.79 15.08
CA GLY A 205 12.57 7.57 16.13
C GLY A 205 13.68 6.81 16.88
N ARG A 206 13.60 5.48 16.95
CA ARG A 206 14.55 4.61 17.64
C ARG A 206 15.62 4.03 16.71
N ALA A 207 15.35 3.95 15.41
CA ALA A 207 16.20 3.24 14.47
C ALA A 207 17.51 4.01 14.15
N GLN A 208 18.57 3.27 13.92
CA GLN A 208 19.85 3.80 13.40
C GLN A 208 19.85 3.86 11.88
N LYS A 209 19.12 2.99 11.22
CA LYS A 209 18.96 2.96 9.77
C LYS A 209 17.48 2.95 9.39
N VAL A 210 17.07 3.95 8.59
CA VAL A 210 15.70 4.08 8.09
C VAL A 210 15.69 4.12 6.57
N ARG A 211 14.86 3.30 5.94
CA ARG A 211 14.60 3.34 4.49
C ARG A 211 13.09 3.44 4.25
N ILE A 212 12.69 4.40 3.42
CA ILE A 212 11.27 4.65 3.13
C ILE A 212 11.04 4.69 1.62
N ALA A 213 10.05 3.95 1.15
CA ALA A 213 9.43 4.12 -0.14
C ALA A 213 7.95 4.46 0.07
N SER A 214 7.52 5.66 -0.31
CA SER A 214 6.14 6.10 -0.15
C SER A 214 5.80 7.18 -1.19
N PRO A 215 4.61 7.16 -1.81
CA PRO A 215 4.25 8.21 -2.76
C PRO A 215 4.37 9.60 -2.15
N VAL A 216 3.92 9.75 -0.90
CA VAL A 216 3.96 11.00 -0.13
C VAL A 216 4.26 10.71 1.34
N ILE A 217 4.74 11.72 2.08
CA ILE A 217 4.95 11.67 3.53
C ILE A 217 4.28 12.89 4.14
N THR A 218 3.04 12.75 4.61
CA THR A 218 2.21 13.86 5.11
C THR A 218 1.52 13.57 6.44
N SER A 219 1.64 12.34 6.98
CA SER A 219 1.22 11.99 8.34
C SER A 219 2.02 12.79 9.35
N ALA A 220 1.35 13.51 10.23
CA ALA A 220 1.98 14.46 11.13
C ALA A 220 3.02 13.81 12.07
N PRO A 221 2.73 12.70 12.79
CA PRO A 221 3.71 12.09 13.69
C PRO A 221 4.93 11.56 12.93
N ILE A 222 4.73 10.93 11.76
CA ILE A 222 5.82 10.37 10.95
C ILE A 222 6.70 11.52 10.41
N LEU A 223 6.07 12.57 9.88
CA LEU A 223 6.77 13.71 9.31
C LEU A 223 7.60 14.47 10.36
N ALA A 224 7.02 14.70 11.54
CA ALA A 224 7.71 15.36 12.64
C ALA A 224 8.92 14.56 13.11
N THR A 225 8.78 13.23 13.25
CA THR A 225 9.88 12.35 13.64
C THR A 225 11.00 12.33 12.60
N LEU A 226 10.67 12.22 11.31
CA LEU A 226 11.66 12.29 10.23
C LEU A 226 12.39 13.64 10.19
N ALA A 227 11.67 14.74 10.37
CA ALA A 227 12.27 16.07 10.42
C ALA A 227 13.23 16.22 11.62
N GLN A 228 12.87 15.64 12.77
CA GLN A 228 13.72 15.63 13.96
C GLN A 228 14.98 14.79 13.71
N ARG A 229 14.85 13.53 13.22
CA ARG A 229 16.00 12.66 12.90
C ARG A 229 16.94 13.29 11.86
N ALA A 230 16.35 14.00 10.88
CA ALA A 230 17.13 14.76 9.91
C ALA A 230 17.90 15.94 10.53
N SER A 231 17.39 16.53 11.62
CA SER A 231 18.07 17.62 12.35
C SER A 231 19.16 17.09 13.27
N ASP A 232 18.91 15.99 13.95
CA ASP A 232 19.84 15.37 14.88
C ASP A 232 21.06 14.79 14.15
N GLY A 233 20.86 14.28 12.92
CA GLY A 233 21.92 13.78 12.06
C GLY A 233 22.60 12.50 12.58
N ASP A 234 21.99 11.81 13.53
CA ASP A 234 22.52 10.66 14.25
C ASP A 234 22.07 9.31 13.69
N ALA A 235 21.28 9.32 12.62
CA ALA A 235 20.79 8.11 11.93
C ALA A 235 20.93 8.20 10.41
N ASP A 236 21.12 7.06 9.78
CA ASP A 236 21.11 6.89 8.32
C ASP A 236 19.67 6.83 7.80
N VAL A 237 19.09 7.98 7.50
CA VAL A 237 17.72 8.12 6.98
C VAL A 237 17.76 8.40 5.49
N ALA A 238 17.11 7.56 4.69
CA ALA A 238 17.02 7.76 3.26
C ALA A 238 15.72 7.14 2.68
N GLY A 239 15.33 7.61 1.47
CA GLY A 239 14.12 7.10 0.85
C GLY A 239 13.87 7.59 -0.56
N VAL A 240 12.73 7.18 -1.09
CA VAL A 240 12.22 7.58 -2.39
C VAL A 240 10.74 7.94 -2.29
N VAL A 241 10.34 9.01 -2.98
CA VAL A 241 8.96 9.48 -3.05
C VAL A 241 8.54 9.70 -4.50
N ASP A 242 7.26 9.94 -4.73
CA ASP A 242 6.76 10.44 -6.01
C ASP A 242 6.90 11.96 -6.05
N ALA A 243 7.83 12.46 -6.84
CA ALA A 243 8.13 13.89 -6.92
C ALA A 243 6.95 14.72 -7.46
N THR A 244 6.15 14.14 -8.36
CA THR A 244 4.96 14.80 -8.93
C THR A 244 3.88 14.97 -7.86
N GLN A 245 3.60 13.91 -7.08
CA GLN A 245 2.62 13.96 -6.01
C GLN A 245 3.08 14.83 -4.83
N VAL A 246 4.37 14.78 -4.45
CA VAL A 246 4.93 15.67 -3.41
C VAL A 246 4.79 17.13 -3.82
N ALA A 247 5.10 17.47 -5.07
CA ALA A 247 4.93 18.85 -5.56
C ALA A 247 3.44 19.28 -5.56
N GLN A 248 2.51 18.35 -5.81
CA GLN A 248 1.09 18.62 -5.73
C GLN A 248 0.62 18.86 -4.27
N VAL A 249 1.12 18.07 -3.32
CA VAL A 249 0.85 18.27 -1.89
C VAL A 249 1.34 19.65 -1.43
N PHE A 250 2.54 20.09 -1.83
CA PHE A 250 3.03 21.41 -1.50
C PHE A 250 2.11 22.52 -2.01
N ARG A 251 1.66 22.43 -3.28
CA ARG A 251 0.72 23.41 -3.83
C ARG A 251 -0.58 23.44 -3.03
N GLN A 252 -1.18 22.27 -2.73
CA GLN A 252 -2.40 22.18 -1.95
C GLN A 252 -2.27 22.79 -0.55
N TRP A 253 -1.16 22.56 0.13
CA TRP A 253 -0.93 23.13 1.45
C TRP A 253 -0.80 24.64 1.41
N HIS A 254 -0.15 25.16 0.38
CA HIS A 254 -0.02 26.58 0.15
C HIS A 254 -1.36 27.24 -0.19
N ASP A 255 -2.12 26.66 -1.14
CA ASP A 255 -3.37 27.21 -1.60
C ASP A 255 -4.47 27.18 -0.53
N ASN A 256 -4.50 26.14 0.30
CA ASN A 256 -5.53 25.97 1.34
C ASN A 256 -5.14 26.58 2.69
N GLY A 257 -3.88 26.91 2.94
CA GLY A 257 -3.39 27.53 4.17
C GLY A 257 -3.49 26.69 5.46
N ASN A 258 -4.19 25.55 5.42
CA ASN A 258 -4.54 24.77 6.61
C ASN A 258 -3.46 23.81 7.08
N ALA A 259 -2.43 23.58 6.29
CA ALA A 259 -1.33 22.67 6.58
C ALA A 259 0.05 23.26 6.29
N GLU A 260 0.17 24.58 6.14
CA GLU A 260 1.45 25.29 5.89
C GLU A 260 2.53 24.95 6.92
N TRP A 261 2.16 24.73 8.17
CA TRP A 261 3.08 24.33 9.23
C TRP A 261 3.82 23.01 8.95
N LYS A 262 3.31 22.17 8.05
CA LYS A 262 3.98 20.95 7.62
C LYS A 262 5.05 21.17 6.56
N VAL A 263 4.99 22.28 5.83
CA VAL A 263 5.92 22.59 4.73
C VAL A 263 7.40 22.57 5.19
N PRO A 264 7.80 23.29 6.26
CA PRO A 264 9.18 23.24 6.73
C PRO A 264 9.59 21.88 7.28
N LEU A 265 8.66 21.10 7.84
CA LEU A 265 8.91 19.73 8.30
C LEU A 265 9.19 18.80 7.11
N LEU A 266 8.38 18.88 6.06
CA LEU A 266 8.59 18.07 4.86
C LEU A 266 9.89 18.43 4.16
N ALA A 267 10.16 19.72 3.98
CA ALA A 267 11.41 20.19 3.39
C ALA A 267 12.65 19.67 4.16
N ARG A 268 12.59 19.65 5.49
CA ARG A 268 13.66 19.13 6.35
C ARG A 268 13.77 17.61 6.28
N ALA A 269 12.66 16.90 6.34
CA ALA A 269 12.61 15.44 6.33
C ALA A 269 13.20 14.87 5.03
N VAL A 270 12.81 15.43 3.87
CA VAL A 270 13.18 14.88 2.56
C VAL A 270 14.39 15.57 1.91
N GLY A 271 14.85 16.71 2.46
CA GLY A 271 15.95 17.50 1.91
C GLY A 271 17.34 16.94 2.21
N GLY A 272 18.37 17.63 1.70
CA GLY A 272 19.77 17.29 1.98
C GLY A 272 20.23 15.98 1.36
N GLY A 273 19.71 15.60 0.19
CA GLY A 273 20.10 14.38 -0.52
C GLY A 273 19.57 13.08 0.08
N ARG A 274 18.79 13.15 1.16
CA ARG A 274 18.24 11.94 1.81
C ARG A 274 17.19 11.23 0.96
N PHE A 275 16.39 12.00 0.24
CA PHE A 275 15.33 11.43 -0.60
C PHE A 275 15.54 11.78 -2.06
N THR A 276 15.23 10.78 -2.91
CA THR A 276 15.13 10.94 -4.35
C THR A 276 13.66 10.92 -4.77
N GLY A 277 13.35 11.35 -5.99
CA GLY A 277 11.97 11.45 -6.43
C GLY A 277 11.75 10.99 -7.86
N LYS A 278 10.83 10.03 -8.04
CA LYS A 278 10.32 9.66 -9.36
C LYS A 278 9.42 10.79 -9.89
N ARG A 279 9.70 11.29 -11.09
CA ARG A 279 8.78 12.18 -11.80
C ARG A 279 7.78 11.34 -12.54
N SER A 280 6.64 11.09 -11.92
CA SER A 280 5.54 10.37 -12.55
C SER A 280 4.71 11.27 -13.47
N THR A 281 3.97 10.65 -14.40
CA THR A 281 2.99 11.33 -15.23
C THR A 281 1.91 11.98 -14.34
N PRO A 282 1.64 13.29 -14.49
CA PRO A 282 0.54 13.92 -13.77
C PRO A 282 -0.79 13.23 -14.05
N TYR A 283 -1.64 13.12 -13.03
CA TYR A 283 -2.95 12.51 -13.21
C TYR A 283 -3.78 13.28 -14.25
N ALA A 284 -4.29 12.52 -15.22
CA ALA A 284 -5.34 12.93 -16.13
C ALA A 284 -6.18 11.69 -16.48
N PRO A 285 -7.47 11.83 -16.81
CA PRO A 285 -8.28 10.70 -17.27
C PRO A 285 -7.63 9.99 -18.47
N GLY A 286 -7.42 8.68 -18.38
CA GLY A 286 -6.75 7.87 -19.41
C GLY A 286 -5.23 8.02 -19.51
N ALA A 287 -4.60 8.82 -18.66
CA ALA A 287 -3.15 8.90 -18.60
C ALA A 287 -2.54 7.62 -18.01
N LEU A 288 -1.27 7.38 -18.35
CA LEU A 288 -0.47 6.32 -17.75
C LEU A 288 -0.23 6.63 -16.26
N HIS A 289 -0.48 5.63 -15.40
CA HIS A 289 -0.22 5.75 -13.96
C HIS A 289 1.10 5.05 -13.62
N ASP A 290 2.21 5.78 -13.75
CA ASP A 290 3.58 5.30 -13.55
C ASP A 290 4.20 5.76 -12.22
N TYR A 291 3.41 5.77 -11.16
CA TYR A 291 3.78 6.33 -9.85
C TYR A 291 4.88 5.53 -9.12
N MET A 292 5.64 6.24 -8.27
CA MET A 292 6.34 5.59 -7.18
C MET A 292 5.29 5.22 -6.11
N HIS A 293 4.82 3.98 -6.13
CA HIS A 293 3.60 3.57 -5.43
C HIS A 293 3.83 2.56 -4.29
N ALA A 294 5.07 2.12 -4.06
CA ALA A 294 5.39 1.29 -2.90
C ALA A 294 5.10 2.04 -1.59
N LYS A 295 4.67 1.31 -0.57
CA LYS A 295 4.43 1.80 0.79
C LYS A 295 5.17 0.89 1.75
N VAL A 296 6.45 1.21 1.94
CA VAL A 296 7.37 0.45 2.78
C VAL A 296 8.16 1.39 3.66
N THR A 297 8.21 1.08 4.95
CA THR A 297 9.14 1.68 5.91
C THR A 297 9.96 0.57 6.53
N VAL A 298 11.28 0.68 6.45
CA VAL A 298 12.24 -0.19 7.14
C VAL A 298 12.91 0.66 8.22
N ALA A 299 12.83 0.22 9.45
CA ALA A 299 13.44 0.83 10.63
C ALA A 299 14.26 -0.25 11.36
N ASP A 300 15.57 -0.27 11.13
CA ASP A 300 16.48 -1.37 11.48
C ASP A 300 15.92 -2.72 10.99
N ASP A 301 15.54 -3.63 11.90
CA ASP A 301 15.01 -4.96 11.58
C ASP A 301 13.48 -5.00 11.49
N THR A 302 12.80 -3.86 11.69
CA THR A 302 11.34 -3.75 11.62
C THR A 302 10.92 -3.20 10.26
N VAL A 303 9.96 -3.89 9.63
CA VAL A 303 9.37 -3.51 8.35
C VAL A 303 7.89 -3.20 8.51
N PHE A 304 7.42 -2.10 7.96
CA PHE A 304 6.01 -1.80 7.76
C PHE A 304 5.73 -1.79 6.26
N VAL A 305 4.82 -2.66 5.80
CA VAL A 305 4.52 -2.82 4.38
C VAL A 305 3.06 -3.15 4.15
N GLY A 306 2.43 -2.53 3.14
CA GLY A 306 1.01 -2.75 2.84
C GLY A 306 0.44 -1.72 1.90
N SER A 307 -0.81 -1.31 2.15
CA SER A 307 -1.53 -0.33 1.32
C SER A 307 -1.42 1.12 1.84
N PHE A 308 -0.95 1.31 3.08
CA PHE A 308 -0.96 2.56 3.83
C PHE A 308 0.00 3.61 3.26
N ASN A 309 -0.53 4.65 2.65
CA ASN A 309 0.24 5.85 2.37
C ASN A 309 0.59 6.55 3.69
N LEU A 310 1.85 7.02 3.84
CA LEU A 310 2.29 7.75 5.03
C LEU A 310 1.62 9.14 5.10
N SER A 311 0.30 9.17 5.15
CA SER A 311 -0.51 10.40 5.01
C SER A 311 -1.68 10.43 5.98
N ARG A 312 -2.25 11.63 6.17
CA ARG A 312 -3.48 11.80 6.94
C ARG A 312 -4.65 11.02 6.33
N SER A 313 -4.75 10.98 4.99
CA SER A 313 -5.78 10.17 4.33
C SER A 313 -5.53 8.68 4.55
N GLY A 314 -4.27 8.21 4.57
CA GLY A 314 -3.95 6.83 4.92
C GLY A 314 -4.43 6.46 6.33
N GLU A 315 -4.34 7.39 7.31
CA GLU A 315 -4.85 7.14 8.66
C GLU A 315 -6.37 6.96 8.70
N ALA A 316 -7.11 7.55 7.73
CA ALA A 316 -8.56 7.62 7.68
C ALA A 316 -9.19 6.63 6.68
N ASN A 317 -8.49 6.23 5.63
CA ASN A 317 -8.92 5.20 4.69
C ASN A 317 -8.98 3.82 5.35
N ALA A 318 -9.69 2.86 4.76
CA ALA A 318 -9.50 1.47 5.08
C ALA A 318 -8.20 0.98 4.41
N GLU A 319 -7.17 0.82 5.23
CA GLU A 319 -5.82 0.38 4.84
C GLU A 319 -5.38 -0.84 5.65
N ASN A 320 -4.42 -1.59 5.13
CA ASN A 320 -3.75 -2.65 5.87
C ASN A 320 -2.23 -2.49 5.84
N VAL A 321 -1.58 -2.88 6.93
CA VAL A 321 -0.12 -2.92 7.05
C VAL A 321 0.27 -4.18 7.80
N LEU A 322 1.28 -4.87 7.31
CA LEU A 322 2.03 -5.85 8.08
C LEU A 322 3.25 -5.15 8.71
N GLU A 323 3.34 -5.21 10.02
CA GLU A 323 4.54 -4.94 10.78
C GLU A 323 5.27 -6.27 10.95
N VAL A 324 6.50 -6.36 10.45
CA VAL A 324 7.30 -7.59 10.44
C VAL A 324 8.64 -7.31 11.09
N GLU A 325 8.95 -8.01 12.15
CA GLU A 325 10.27 -8.02 12.78
C GLU A 325 11.07 -9.20 12.21
N ASN A 326 11.97 -8.92 11.26
CA ASN A 326 12.84 -9.91 10.62
C ASN A 326 14.00 -9.20 9.89
N ALA A 327 15.21 -9.45 10.32
CA ALA A 327 16.42 -8.80 9.79
C ALA A 327 16.67 -9.10 8.29
N ALA A 328 16.39 -10.32 7.83
CA ALA A 328 16.60 -10.70 6.44
C ALA A 328 15.61 -9.99 5.50
N LEU A 329 14.32 -9.91 5.89
CA LEU A 329 13.31 -9.18 5.17
C LEU A 329 13.62 -7.67 5.16
N ALA A 330 14.01 -7.10 6.30
CA ALA A 330 14.39 -5.70 6.43
C ALA A 330 15.57 -5.37 5.51
N ALA A 331 16.63 -6.18 5.52
CA ALA A 331 17.78 -6.00 4.63
C ALA A 331 17.37 -6.07 3.15
N ARG A 332 16.52 -7.03 2.77
CA ARG A 332 16.02 -7.18 1.39
C ARG A 332 15.23 -5.96 0.93
N LEU A 333 14.31 -5.46 1.75
CA LEU A 333 13.47 -4.31 1.40
C LEU A 333 14.26 -2.99 1.46
N ALA A 334 15.21 -2.85 2.37
CA ALA A 334 16.12 -1.72 2.38
C ALA A 334 16.97 -1.68 1.09
N ALA A 335 17.51 -2.82 0.64
CA ALA A 335 18.24 -2.92 -0.62
C ALA A 335 17.37 -2.58 -1.84
N TYR A 336 16.11 -3.02 -1.85
CA TYR A 336 15.14 -2.64 -2.88
C TYR A 336 14.91 -1.12 -2.92
N ILE A 337 14.71 -0.48 -1.77
CA ILE A 337 14.52 0.97 -1.68
C ILE A 337 15.78 1.71 -2.15
N ASP A 338 16.98 1.27 -1.73
CA ASP A 338 18.24 1.88 -2.16
C ASP A 338 18.46 1.72 -3.68
N ALA A 339 18.08 0.58 -4.26
CA ALA A 339 18.13 0.36 -5.71
C ALA A 339 17.17 1.29 -6.50
N ILE A 340 15.97 1.53 -5.99
CA ILE A 340 15.04 2.50 -6.60
C ILE A 340 15.59 3.92 -6.46
N ARG A 341 16.08 4.28 -5.29
CA ARG A 341 16.69 5.61 -5.05
C ARG A 341 17.78 5.93 -6.08
N ALA A 342 18.62 4.98 -6.39
CA ALA A 342 19.71 5.15 -7.36
C ALA A 342 19.22 5.43 -8.81
N ARG A 343 17.96 5.16 -9.11
CA ARG A 343 17.35 5.40 -10.44
C ARG A 343 16.83 6.82 -10.63
N PHE A 344 16.59 7.55 -9.55
CA PHE A 344 15.92 8.84 -9.58
C PHE A 344 16.78 9.96 -9.03
N PRO A 345 16.62 11.20 -9.53
CA PRO A 345 17.37 12.35 -9.04
C PRO A 345 16.95 12.72 -7.63
N GLU A 346 17.84 13.42 -6.92
CA GLU A 346 17.49 14.06 -5.65
C GLU A 346 16.30 15.01 -5.84
N LEU A 347 15.50 15.12 -4.79
CA LEU A 347 14.40 16.08 -4.77
C LEU A 347 14.96 17.49 -4.83
N PRO A 348 14.36 18.39 -5.63
CA PRO A 348 14.76 19.78 -5.65
C PRO A 348 14.63 20.38 -4.26
N SER A 349 15.58 21.27 -3.91
CA SER A 349 15.48 22.02 -2.66
C SER A 349 14.16 22.78 -2.60
N PHE A 350 13.36 22.52 -1.60
CA PHE A 350 12.13 23.27 -1.34
C PHE A 350 12.38 24.60 -0.60
N ALA A 351 13.62 24.85 -0.16
CA ALA A 351 13.99 26.05 0.61
C ALA A 351 13.79 27.37 -0.15
N GLY A 352 13.89 27.37 -1.48
CA GLY A 352 13.68 28.57 -2.31
C GLY A 352 12.21 28.87 -2.64
N ARG A 353 11.26 28.01 -2.25
CA ARG A 353 9.82 28.23 -2.44
C ARG A 353 9.10 28.60 -1.15
N ILE A 354 9.83 28.78 -0.05
CA ILE A 354 9.31 29.16 1.28
C ILE A 354 9.58 30.68 1.55
N ALA A 355 10.08 31.41 0.59
CA ALA A 355 10.13 32.87 0.71
C ALA A 355 8.71 33.45 0.50
N PRO A 356 8.28 34.39 1.36
CA PRO A 356 6.96 34.99 1.35
C PRO A 356 6.61 35.66 0.03
#